data_3aa23e2b33800d97c6344b5df773fceb
#
_entry.id   3aa23e2b33800d97c6344b5df773fceb
#
_cell.length_a   1.000
_cell.length_b   1.000
_cell.length_c   1.000
_cell.angle_alpha   90.00
_cell.angle_beta   90.00
_cell.angle_gamma   90.00
#
_symmetry.space_group_name_H-M   'P 1'
#
loop_
_entity.id
_entity.type
_entity.pdbx_description
1 polymer ?
#
loop_
_entity_poly.entity_id
_entity_poly.type
_entity_poly.pdbx_seq_one_letter_code
_entity_poly.pdbx_strand_id
1 'polypeptide(L)'
;LTEKVHVRTFHSWCRDQLRLYNVVAPESGDKFFEALVECVISSIDLGQIPRAQYGAVMIDEGHDFEPEWLRLVTQMVDPNSNSLLLLYDDAQSIYGEGTKRKFSFSSVGIQAKGRTTILRLNYRNTAEVLGVAYEFAKEFIVPSEAEEDGVPLVKPESAGRSGPLPTLSQLPTLRAEADYLANELRGLNEDGRAWRDMAVVYRSRFIGKQVSERLTAGCVPVEW
;
A
#
# COMPACT_ATOMS: atom_id res chain seq x y z
N LEU A 1 16.84 -18.53 -12.19
CA LEU A 1 15.48 -17.96 -12.02
C LEU A 1 15.52 -16.44 -11.83
N THR A 2 16.52 -15.89 -11.15
CA THR A 2 16.64 -14.45 -10.85
C THR A 2 16.78 -13.54 -12.08
N GLU A 3 17.31 -14.01 -13.19
CA GLU A 3 17.45 -13.23 -14.43
C GLU A 3 16.13 -13.03 -15.20
N LYS A 4 15.07 -13.75 -14.84
CA LYS A 4 13.75 -13.69 -15.51
C LYS A 4 12.67 -12.96 -14.72
N VAL A 5 12.96 -12.53 -13.50
CA VAL A 5 12.01 -11.83 -12.63
C VAL A 5 12.54 -10.44 -12.33
N HIS A 6 11.76 -9.43 -12.69
CA HIS A 6 12.05 -8.02 -12.46
C HIS A 6 11.15 -7.47 -11.38
N VAL A 7 11.71 -7.13 -10.22
CA VAL A 7 10.97 -6.47 -9.12
C VAL A 7 11.24 -4.96 -9.19
N ARG A 8 10.17 -4.16 -9.28
CA ARG A 8 10.23 -2.70 -9.40
C ARG A 8 9.06 -2.05 -8.68
N THR A 9 9.24 -0.83 -8.19
CA THR A 9 8.08 0.03 -7.91
C THR A 9 7.51 0.53 -9.23
N PHE A 10 6.21 0.83 -9.27
CA PHE A 10 5.51 1.22 -10.49
C PHE A 10 6.19 2.41 -11.21
N HIS A 11 6.49 3.48 -10.49
CA HIS A 11 7.15 4.64 -11.08
C HIS A 11 8.59 4.38 -11.53
N SER A 12 9.31 3.47 -10.84
CA SER A 12 10.64 3.04 -11.29
C SER A 12 10.55 2.25 -12.60
N TRP A 13 9.54 1.38 -12.72
CA TRP A 13 9.25 0.67 -13.95
C TRP A 13 8.90 1.63 -15.10
N CYS A 14 8.07 2.64 -14.86
CA CYS A 14 7.76 3.66 -15.88
C CYS A 14 9.03 4.35 -16.38
N ARG A 15 9.94 4.74 -15.48
CA ARG A 15 11.21 5.36 -15.85
C ARG A 15 12.10 4.41 -16.66
N ASP A 16 12.16 3.14 -16.27
CA ASP A 16 12.93 2.12 -16.98
C ASP A 16 12.37 1.90 -18.40
N GLN A 17 11.03 1.96 -18.59
CA GLN A 17 10.40 1.86 -19.91
C GLN A 17 10.81 3.04 -20.81
N LEU A 18 10.69 4.26 -20.35
CA LEU A 18 11.11 5.43 -21.15
C LEU A 18 12.58 5.34 -21.54
N ARG A 19 13.43 4.94 -20.59
CA ARG A 19 14.87 4.78 -20.85
C ARG A 19 15.15 3.67 -21.86
N LEU A 20 14.50 2.52 -21.73
CA LEU A 20 14.70 1.35 -22.59
C LEU A 20 14.36 1.66 -24.06
N TYR A 21 13.31 2.44 -24.27
CA TYR A 21 12.82 2.78 -25.61
C TYR A 21 13.25 4.18 -26.09
N ASN A 22 14.21 4.81 -25.41
CA ASN A 22 14.77 6.12 -25.74
C ASN A 22 13.71 7.23 -25.84
N VAL A 23 12.69 7.16 -25.02
CA VAL A 23 11.68 8.23 -24.86
C VAL A 23 12.19 9.26 -23.86
N VAL A 24 12.06 10.54 -24.19
CA VAL A 24 12.46 11.63 -23.30
C VAL A 24 11.54 11.67 -22.08
N ALA A 25 12.11 11.50 -20.90
CA ALA A 25 11.36 11.60 -19.66
C ALA A 25 10.97 13.06 -19.35
N PRO A 26 9.85 13.29 -18.65
CA PRO A 26 9.47 14.64 -18.23
C PRO A 26 10.50 15.24 -17.25
N GLU A 27 10.54 16.56 -17.21
CA GLU A 27 11.38 17.27 -16.24
C GLU A 27 10.88 17.12 -14.81
N SER A 28 11.79 17.20 -13.83
CA SER A 28 11.44 17.12 -12.41
C SER A 28 10.59 18.32 -11.98
N GLY A 29 9.51 18.08 -11.24
CA GLY A 29 8.58 19.10 -10.75
C GLY A 29 7.54 18.49 -9.82
N ASP A 30 6.63 19.32 -9.32
CA ASP A 30 5.60 18.90 -8.34
C ASP A 30 4.70 17.76 -8.85
N LYS A 31 4.48 17.68 -10.17
CA LYS A 31 3.67 16.63 -10.83
C LYS A 31 4.50 15.62 -11.62
N PHE A 32 5.76 15.47 -11.25
CA PHE A 32 6.68 14.60 -11.99
C PHE A 32 6.17 13.17 -12.15
N PHE A 33 5.61 12.56 -11.11
CA PHE A 33 5.15 11.17 -11.16
C PHE A 33 3.92 10.98 -12.06
N GLU A 34 2.99 11.93 -12.04
CA GLU A 34 1.83 11.96 -12.94
C GLU A 34 2.29 12.08 -14.40
N ALA A 35 3.13 13.08 -14.68
CA ALA A 35 3.68 13.30 -16.02
C ALA A 35 4.50 12.11 -16.55
N LEU A 36 5.21 11.41 -15.65
CA LEU A 36 5.97 10.21 -15.99
C LEU A 36 5.06 9.09 -16.49
N VAL A 37 3.95 8.85 -15.80
CA VAL A 37 2.97 7.82 -16.18
C VAL A 37 2.26 8.20 -17.48
N GLU A 38 1.81 9.45 -17.62
CA GLU A 38 1.19 9.96 -18.85
C GLU A 38 2.12 9.82 -20.07
N CYS A 39 3.41 10.08 -19.87
CA CYS A 39 4.42 9.92 -20.92
C CYS A 39 4.54 8.47 -21.38
N VAL A 40 4.53 7.50 -20.45
CA VAL A 40 4.55 6.07 -20.79
C VAL A 40 3.27 5.66 -21.51
N ILE A 41 2.09 6.06 -21.04
CA ILE A 41 0.80 5.76 -21.67
C ILE A 41 0.79 6.29 -23.11
N SER A 42 1.15 7.56 -23.30
CA SER A 42 1.21 8.18 -24.61
C SER A 42 2.19 7.47 -25.55
N SER A 43 3.35 7.07 -25.05
CA SER A 43 4.37 6.36 -25.83
C SER A 43 3.92 4.96 -26.26
N ILE A 44 3.11 4.29 -25.45
CA ILE A 44 2.50 3.01 -25.81
C ILE A 44 1.43 3.20 -26.88
N ASP A 45 0.60 4.21 -26.76
CA ASP A 45 -0.45 4.51 -27.73
C ASP A 45 0.13 4.94 -29.09
N LEU A 46 1.27 5.60 -29.10
CA LEU A 46 2.04 5.93 -30.29
C LEU A 46 2.87 4.75 -30.87
N GLY A 47 2.88 3.59 -30.17
CA GLY A 47 3.65 2.42 -30.59
C GLY A 47 5.16 2.53 -30.38
N GLN A 48 5.63 3.53 -29.64
CA GLN A 48 7.05 3.68 -29.29
C GLN A 48 7.48 2.66 -28.23
N ILE A 49 6.58 2.35 -27.30
CA ILE A 49 6.77 1.30 -26.28
C ILE A 49 5.83 0.14 -26.65
N PRO A 50 6.35 -1.08 -26.86
CA PRO A 50 5.51 -2.21 -27.23
C PRO A 50 4.64 -2.67 -26.06
N ARG A 51 3.46 -3.22 -26.38
CA ARG A 51 2.60 -3.94 -25.45
C ARG A 51 3.08 -5.39 -25.31
N ALA A 52 2.44 -6.15 -24.40
CA ALA A 52 2.66 -7.60 -24.25
C ALA A 52 4.13 -8.00 -23.99
N GLN A 53 4.83 -7.24 -23.17
CA GLN A 53 6.25 -7.46 -22.89
C GLN A 53 6.52 -8.59 -21.89
N TYR A 54 5.52 -8.96 -21.06
CA TYR A 54 5.71 -9.87 -19.94
C TYR A 54 4.81 -11.10 -20.05
N GLY A 55 5.39 -12.29 -19.87
CA GLY A 55 4.66 -13.54 -19.80
C GLY A 55 3.78 -13.66 -18.54
N ALA A 56 4.13 -12.94 -17.47
CA ALA A 56 3.31 -12.80 -16.26
C ALA A 56 3.61 -11.49 -15.57
N VAL A 57 2.61 -10.89 -14.92
CA VAL A 57 2.75 -9.71 -14.07
C VAL A 57 2.12 -9.97 -12.71
N MET A 58 2.79 -9.55 -11.65
CA MET A 58 2.29 -9.58 -10.29
C MET A 58 2.27 -8.16 -9.73
N ILE A 59 1.13 -7.73 -9.21
CA ILE A 59 0.95 -6.43 -8.57
C ILE A 59 0.68 -6.67 -7.10
N ASP A 60 1.53 -6.13 -6.25
CA ASP A 60 1.32 -6.06 -4.82
C ASP A 60 0.76 -4.68 -4.45
N GLU A 61 -0.05 -4.62 -3.37
CA GLU A 61 -0.71 -3.39 -2.91
C GLU A 61 -1.51 -2.68 -4.01
N GLY A 62 -2.25 -3.44 -4.81
CA GLY A 62 -2.98 -2.91 -5.98
C GLY A 62 -4.03 -1.84 -5.66
N HIS A 63 -4.43 -1.69 -4.40
CA HIS A 63 -5.31 -0.63 -3.93
C HIS A 63 -4.67 0.78 -3.98
N ASP A 64 -3.33 0.84 -4.07
CA ASP A 64 -2.58 2.08 -4.26
C ASP A 64 -2.51 2.52 -5.74
N PHE A 65 -3.02 1.67 -6.66
CA PHE A 65 -2.96 1.94 -8.09
C PHE A 65 -4.19 2.72 -8.56
N GLU A 66 -3.96 3.79 -9.30
CA GLU A 66 -5.01 4.48 -10.04
C GLU A 66 -5.52 3.61 -11.21
N PRO A 67 -6.79 3.77 -11.64
CA PRO A 67 -7.37 2.96 -12.71
C PRO A 67 -6.56 2.94 -14.00
N GLU A 68 -5.98 4.09 -14.37
CA GLU A 68 -5.14 4.26 -15.56
C GLU A 68 -3.85 3.44 -15.46
N TRP A 69 -3.28 3.33 -14.26
CA TRP A 69 -2.08 2.53 -14.01
C TRP A 69 -2.35 1.04 -14.15
N LEU A 70 -3.50 0.59 -13.64
CA LEU A 70 -3.93 -0.80 -13.82
C LEU A 70 -4.16 -1.11 -15.30
N ARG A 71 -4.83 -0.21 -16.06
CA ARG A 71 -4.99 -0.36 -17.53
C ARG A 71 -3.66 -0.44 -18.25
N LEU A 72 -2.71 0.41 -17.85
CA LEU A 72 -1.36 0.39 -18.41
C LEU A 72 -0.69 -0.98 -18.17
N VAL A 73 -0.72 -1.48 -16.95
CA VAL A 73 -0.06 -2.75 -16.59
C VAL A 73 -0.73 -3.94 -17.26
N THR A 74 -2.06 -3.96 -17.38
CA THR A 74 -2.77 -5.05 -18.08
C THR A 74 -2.37 -5.17 -19.55
N GLN A 75 -2.07 -4.06 -20.21
CA GLN A 75 -1.59 -4.07 -21.60
C GLN A 75 -0.17 -4.63 -21.76
N MET A 76 0.59 -4.72 -20.68
CA MET A 76 1.95 -5.26 -20.69
C MET A 76 2.00 -6.79 -20.58
N VAL A 77 0.89 -7.42 -20.21
CA VAL A 77 0.79 -8.88 -20.12
C VAL A 77 0.62 -9.48 -21.51
N ASP A 78 1.37 -10.54 -21.81
CA ASP A 78 1.19 -11.30 -23.05
C ASP A 78 -0.22 -11.90 -23.09
N PRO A 79 -1.04 -11.58 -24.10
CA PRO A 79 -2.41 -12.08 -24.20
C PRO A 79 -2.50 -13.61 -24.33
N ASN A 80 -1.44 -14.28 -24.79
CA ASN A 80 -1.41 -15.74 -24.87
C ASN A 80 -1.28 -16.39 -23.49
N SER A 81 -0.53 -15.77 -22.58
CA SER A 81 -0.42 -16.25 -21.19
C SER A 81 -1.58 -15.77 -20.33
N ASN A 82 -2.03 -14.54 -20.57
CA ASN A 82 -3.05 -13.83 -19.77
C ASN A 82 -2.82 -14.00 -18.25
N SER A 83 -1.57 -13.97 -17.84
CA SER A 83 -1.15 -14.26 -16.47
C SER A 83 -0.92 -12.98 -15.69
N LEU A 84 -1.93 -12.59 -14.91
CA LEU A 84 -1.90 -11.44 -14.02
C LEU A 84 -2.33 -11.86 -12.62
N LEU A 85 -1.52 -11.56 -11.62
CA LEU A 85 -1.87 -11.66 -10.21
C LEU A 85 -1.95 -10.25 -9.62
N LEU A 86 -3.09 -9.91 -9.04
CA LEU A 86 -3.31 -8.67 -8.31
C LEU A 86 -3.61 -8.99 -6.84
N LEU A 87 -2.77 -8.52 -5.92
CA LEU A 87 -3.07 -8.50 -4.50
C LEU A 87 -3.70 -7.15 -4.15
N TYR A 88 -4.89 -7.21 -3.58
CA TYR A 88 -5.73 -6.04 -3.37
C TYR A 88 -6.43 -6.11 -2.01
N ASP A 89 -6.48 -4.99 -1.30
CA ASP A 89 -7.14 -4.89 0.00
C ASP A 89 -8.04 -3.64 0.03
N ASP A 90 -9.35 -3.85 -0.11
CA ASP A 90 -10.33 -2.76 -0.08
C ASP A 90 -10.33 -2.01 1.26
N ALA A 91 -9.96 -2.67 2.37
CA ALA A 91 -9.92 -2.04 3.69
C ALA A 91 -8.78 -1.01 3.83
N GLN A 92 -7.74 -1.09 3.01
CA GLN A 92 -6.63 -0.13 3.04
C GLN A 92 -6.87 1.09 2.16
N SER A 93 -7.86 1.07 1.27
CA SER A 93 -8.23 2.21 0.42
C SER A 93 -9.01 3.31 1.15
N ILE A 94 -9.26 3.17 2.47
CA ILE A 94 -9.96 4.16 3.31
C ILE A 94 -9.29 5.54 3.39
N TYR A 95 -8.05 5.67 2.96
CA TYR A 95 -7.31 6.95 2.99
C TYR A 95 -7.50 7.82 1.75
N GLY A 96 -8.20 7.35 0.70
CA GLY A 96 -8.60 8.14 -0.45
C GLY A 96 -9.90 8.94 -0.19
N GLU A 97 -10.13 10.00 -0.96
CA GLU A 97 -11.40 10.75 -0.94
C GLU A 97 -12.56 9.85 -1.41
N GLY A 98 -13.12 9.08 -0.49
CA GLY A 98 -14.26 8.21 -0.74
C GLY A 98 -13.95 6.72 -0.57
N THR A 99 -14.68 6.12 0.33
CA THR A 99 -14.59 4.73 0.80
C THR A 99 -14.98 3.66 -0.23
N LYS A 100 -15.09 4.00 -1.51
CA LYS A 100 -15.47 3.07 -2.57
C LYS A 100 -14.42 3.02 -3.65
N ARG A 101 -14.05 1.82 -4.06
CA ARG A 101 -13.31 1.61 -5.30
C ARG A 101 -14.03 2.33 -6.44
N LYS A 102 -13.34 3.27 -7.09
CA LYS A 102 -13.91 4.12 -8.14
C LYS A 102 -14.06 3.42 -9.49
N PHE A 103 -13.73 2.14 -9.59
CA PHE A 103 -13.72 1.38 -10.85
C PHE A 103 -14.04 -0.10 -10.61
N SER A 104 -14.55 -0.79 -11.61
CA SER A 104 -14.62 -2.24 -11.63
C SER A 104 -13.31 -2.83 -12.19
N PHE A 105 -12.93 -4.04 -11.78
CA PHE A 105 -11.75 -4.71 -12.34
C PHE A 105 -11.89 -4.93 -13.85
N SER A 106 -13.09 -5.24 -14.32
CA SER A 106 -13.38 -5.40 -15.75
C SER A 106 -13.15 -4.12 -16.54
N SER A 107 -13.43 -2.93 -15.96
CA SER A 107 -13.23 -1.64 -16.62
C SER A 107 -11.76 -1.27 -16.84
N VAL A 108 -10.85 -1.90 -16.12
CA VAL A 108 -9.40 -1.74 -16.27
C VAL A 108 -8.73 -2.95 -16.95
N GLY A 109 -9.53 -3.86 -17.52
CA GLY A 109 -9.04 -5.01 -18.27
C GLY A 109 -8.70 -6.24 -17.43
N ILE A 110 -9.02 -6.23 -16.12
CA ILE A 110 -8.75 -7.35 -15.22
C ILE A 110 -9.97 -8.28 -15.15
N GLN A 111 -9.79 -9.53 -15.51
CA GLN A 111 -10.85 -10.55 -15.50
C GLN A 111 -10.91 -11.22 -14.12
N ALA A 112 -11.47 -10.53 -13.13
CA ALA A 112 -11.54 -11.02 -11.74
C ALA A 112 -12.67 -12.04 -11.51
N LYS A 113 -13.76 -11.99 -12.28
CA LYS A 113 -14.93 -12.85 -12.09
C LYS A 113 -14.58 -14.33 -12.12
N GLY A 114 -14.87 -15.04 -11.02
CA GLY A 114 -14.56 -16.46 -10.86
C GLY A 114 -13.09 -16.79 -10.65
N ARG A 115 -12.22 -15.79 -10.51
CA ARG A 115 -10.77 -15.92 -10.28
C ARG A 115 -10.29 -15.22 -9.00
N THR A 116 -11.23 -14.75 -8.18
CA THR A 116 -10.92 -14.08 -6.92
C THR A 116 -10.85 -15.08 -5.78
N THR A 117 -9.78 -15.01 -4.99
CA THR A 117 -9.61 -15.76 -3.75
C THR A 117 -9.47 -14.78 -2.60
N ILE A 118 -10.28 -14.96 -1.55
CA ILE A 118 -10.25 -14.11 -0.36
C ILE A 118 -9.35 -14.75 0.68
N LEU A 119 -8.28 -14.04 1.07
CA LEU A 119 -7.38 -14.46 2.15
C LEU A 119 -7.94 -13.96 3.48
N ARG A 120 -8.51 -14.87 4.27
CA ARG A 120 -9.16 -14.55 5.55
C ARG A 120 -8.22 -14.62 6.73
N LEU A 121 -7.21 -15.49 6.65
CA LEU A 121 -6.35 -15.80 7.79
C LEU A 121 -5.22 -14.76 7.91
N ASN A 122 -5.20 -14.06 9.03
CA ASN A 122 -4.17 -13.09 9.37
C ASN A 122 -3.13 -13.74 10.30
N TYR A 123 -1.92 -13.91 9.76
CA TYR A 123 -0.79 -14.49 10.52
C TYR A 123 0.08 -13.43 11.21
N ARG A 124 -0.03 -12.17 10.80
CA ARG A 124 0.84 -11.09 11.24
C ARG A 124 0.44 -10.54 12.59
N ASN A 125 -0.85 -10.28 12.77
CA ASN A 125 -1.38 -9.59 13.94
C ASN A 125 -1.87 -10.56 15.02
N THR A 126 -1.88 -10.09 16.26
CA THR A 126 -2.57 -10.77 17.35
C THR A 126 -4.09 -10.61 17.20
N ALA A 127 -4.87 -11.46 17.85
CA ALA A 127 -6.33 -11.39 17.81
C ALA A 127 -6.85 -10.04 18.33
N GLU A 128 -6.20 -9.49 19.35
CA GLU A 128 -6.55 -8.22 19.98
C GLU A 128 -6.32 -7.04 19.03
N VAL A 129 -5.15 -6.97 18.37
CA VAL A 129 -4.85 -5.93 17.36
C VAL A 129 -5.78 -6.04 16.16
N LEU A 130 -6.01 -7.26 15.69
CA LEU A 130 -6.89 -7.53 14.56
C LEU A 130 -8.34 -7.13 14.87
N GLY A 131 -8.80 -7.40 16.09
CA GLY A 131 -10.13 -7.02 16.56
C GLY A 131 -10.34 -5.50 16.53
N VAL A 132 -9.40 -4.73 17.07
CA VAL A 132 -9.47 -3.27 17.07
C VAL A 132 -9.42 -2.72 15.65
N ALA A 133 -8.51 -3.23 14.80
CA ALA A 133 -8.40 -2.80 13.40
C ALA A 133 -9.71 -3.07 12.63
N TYR A 134 -10.34 -4.24 12.83
CA TYR A 134 -11.60 -4.58 12.19
C TYR A 134 -12.75 -3.67 12.65
N GLU A 135 -12.87 -3.45 13.98
CA GLU A 135 -13.91 -2.57 14.53
C GLU A 135 -13.79 -1.14 14.01
N PHE A 136 -12.56 -0.65 13.85
CA PHE A 136 -12.30 0.65 13.23
C PHE A 136 -12.67 0.66 11.74
N ALA A 137 -12.21 -0.34 10.98
CA ALA A 137 -12.42 -0.40 9.54
C ALA A 137 -13.89 -0.54 9.15
N LYS A 138 -14.69 -1.31 9.92
CA LYS A 138 -16.11 -1.57 9.60
C LYS A 138 -16.98 -0.31 9.52
N GLU A 139 -16.61 0.76 10.21
CA GLU A 139 -17.33 2.04 10.17
C GLU A 139 -17.16 2.76 8.83
N PHE A 140 -16.04 2.49 8.14
CA PHE A 140 -15.67 3.13 6.88
C PHE A 140 -15.98 2.25 5.66
N ILE A 141 -16.13 0.95 5.85
CA ILE A 141 -16.38 0.02 4.76
C ILE A 141 -17.88 -0.22 4.67
N VAL A 142 -18.53 0.49 3.78
CA VAL A 142 -19.93 0.23 3.43
C VAL A 142 -19.96 -0.93 2.44
N PRO A 143 -20.68 -2.04 2.73
CA PRO A 143 -20.86 -3.10 1.74
C PRO A 143 -21.49 -2.49 0.48
N SER A 144 -20.82 -2.55 -0.65
CA SER A 144 -21.45 -2.19 -1.90
C SER A 144 -22.31 -3.39 -2.31
N GLU A 145 -23.62 -3.23 -2.22
CA GLU A 145 -24.55 -4.12 -2.90
C GLU A 145 -24.31 -3.97 -4.39
N ALA A 146 -23.96 -5.07 -5.06
CA ALA A 146 -23.97 -5.23 -6.51
C ALA A 146 -22.94 -4.45 -7.34
N GLU A 147 -21.65 -4.63 -7.08
CA GLU A 147 -20.70 -4.53 -8.18
C GLU A 147 -20.40 -5.95 -8.69
N GLU A 148 -20.35 -6.13 -10.02
CA GLU A 148 -20.11 -7.42 -10.67
C GLU A 148 -18.82 -8.14 -10.24
N ASP A 149 -17.91 -7.38 -9.64
CA ASP A 149 -16.62 -7.82 -9.09
C ASP A 149 -16.59 -7.76 -7.55
N GLY A 150 -17.75 -7.66 -6.89
CA GLY A 150 -17.87 -7.41 -5.45
C GLY A 150 -17.03 -8.39 -4.62
N VAL A 151 -15.98 -7.89 -3.99
CA VAL A 151 -15.26 -8.60 -2.94
C VAL A 151 -15.99 -8.29 -1.63
N PRO A 152 -16.63 -9.27 -0.98
CA PRO A 152 -17.33 -9.01 0.26
C PRO A 152 -16.32 -8.61 1.35
N LEU A 153 -16.68 -7.63 2.18
CA LEU A 153 -15.94 -7.38 3.41
C LEU A 153 -16.01 -8.63 4.28
N VAL A 154 -14.89 -9.28 4.44
CA VAL A 154 -14.79 -10.50 5.23
C VAL A 154 -14.09 -10.17 6.55
N LYS A 155 -14.71 -10.53 7.66
CA LYS A 155 -14.05 -10.45 8.97
C LYS A 155 -12.78 -11.31 8.93
N PRO A 156 -11.59 -10.72 9.18
CA PRO A 156 -10.36 -11.48 9.18
C PRO A 156 -10.33 -12.47 10.36
N GLU A 157 -9.76 -13.64 10.10
CA GLU A 157 -9.58 -14.69 11.11
C GLU A 157 -8.15 -14.62 11.67
N SER A 158 -8.04 -14.65 13.00
CA SER A 158 -6.73 -14.72 13.65
C SER A 158 -6.12 -16.11 13.49
N ALA A 159 -4.81 -16.16 13.21
CA ALA A 159 -4.03 -17.40 13.22
C ALA A 159 -3.74 -17.94 14.65
N GLY A 160 -4.45 -17.47 15.67
CA GLY A 160 -4.32 -17.92 17.06
C GLY A 160 -3.22 -17.23 17.87
N ARG A 161 -2.58 -16.18 17.31
CA ARG A 161 -1.65 -15.36 18.09
C ARG A 161 -2.42 -14.44 19.02
N SER A 162 -1.98 -14.35 20.27
CA SER A 162 -2.53 -13.45 21.29
C SER A 162 -1.47 -12.49 21.79
N GLY A 163 -1.88 -11.31 22.26
CA GLY A 163 -1.00 -10.27 22.78
C GLY A 163 -1.76 -9.24 23.62
N PRO A 164 -1.09 -8.19 24.09
CA PRO A 164 -1.76 -7.14 24.84
C PRO A 164 -2.81 -6.42 23.99
N LEU A 165 -3.84 -5.90 24.64
CA LEU A 165 -4.82 -5.04 23.98
C LEU A 165 -4.15 -3.76 23.52
N PRO A 166 -4.47 -3.27 22.31
CA PRO A 166 -4.04 -1.94 21.85
C PRO A 166 -4.56 -0.85 22.79
N THR A 167 -3.72 0.14 23.06
CA THR A 167 -4.06 1.30 23.88
C THR A 167 -4.29 2.51 22.96
N LEU A 168 -5.40 3.21 23.15
CA LEU A 168 -5.67 4.49 22.50
C LEU A 168 -5.53 5.62 23.53
N SER A 169 -4.56 6.50 23.31
CA SER A 169 -4.32 7.66 24.16
C SER A 169 -4.53 8.94 23.38
N GLN A 170 -5.41 9.81 23.88
CA GLN A 170 -5.63 11.14 23.30
C GLN A 170 -4.98 12.20 24.18
N LEU A 171 -4.10 13.00 23.63
CA LEU A 171 -3.35 14.01 24.35
C LEU A 171 -3.61 15.40 23.75
N PRO A 172 -3.48 16.48 24.55
CA PRO A 172 -3.93 17.82 24.14
C PRO A 172 -3.03 18.48 23.07
N THR A 173 -1.80 18.03 22.93
CA THR A 173 -0.83 18.63 22.02
C THR A 173 0.15 17.59 21.46
N LEU A 174 0.69 17.80 20.26
CA LEU A 174 1.73 16.96 19.68
C LEU A 174 2.96 16.83 20.59
N ARG A 175 3.27 17.88 21.34
CA ARG A 175 4.36 17.85 22.33
C ARG A 175 4.06 16.85 23.45
N ALA A 176 2.84 16.89 24.00
CA ALA A 176 2.42 15.94 25.02
C ALA A 176 2.39 14.50 24.51
N GLU A 177 1.97 14.31 23.26
CA GLU A 177 2.03 12.99 22.60
C GLU A 177 3.46 12.48 22.47
N ALA A 178 4.40 13.32 22.02
CA ALA A 178 5.79 12.93 21.88
C ALA A 178 6.47 12.65 23.25
N ASP A 179 6.14 13.44 24.29
CA ASP A 179 6.63 13.20 25.65
C ASP A 179 6.06 11.89 26.24
N TYR A 180 4.79 11.63 25.99
CA TYR A 180 4.14 10.36 26.36
C TYR A 180 4.81 9.17 25.67
N LEU A 181 5.00 9.25 24.33
CA LEU A 181 5.69 8.21 23.56
C LEU A 181 7.11 7.95 24.09
N ALA A 182 7.86 9.00 24.42
CA ALA A 182 9.21 8.84 24.99
C ALA A 182 9.19 8.05 26.31
N ASN A 183 8.19 8.30 27.16
CA ASN A 183 8.03 7.57 28.42
C ASN A 183 7.64 6.12 28.18
N GLU A 184 6.66 5.85 27.32
CA GLU A 184 6.22 4.50 26.99
C GLU A 184 7.37 3.66 26.40
N LEU A 185 8.11 4.22 25.42
CA LEU A 185 9.22 3.51 24.80
C LEU A 185 10.33 3.19 25.80
N ARG A 186 10.64 4.11 26.73
CA ARG A 186 11.60 3.84 27.80
C ARG A 186 11.14 2.77 28.74
N GLY A 187 9.89 2.82 29.18
CA GLY A 187 9.30 1.78 30.02
C GLY A 187 9.38 0.39 29.38
N LEU A 188 9.00 0.31 28.10
CA LEU A 188 9.12 -0.96 27.33
C LEU A 188 10.57 -1.44 27.23
N ASN A 189 11.53 -0.52 27.12
CA ASN A 189 12.96 -0.90 27.06
C ASN A 189 13.48 -1.34 28.43
N GLU A 190 13.06 -0.69 29.50
CA GLU A 190 13.36 -1.10 30.88
C GLU A 190 12.78 -2.49 31.20
N ASP A 191 11.60 -2.82 30.63
CA ASP A 191 10.99 -4.14 30.69
C ASP A 191 11.66 -5.19 29.78
N GLY A 192 12.75 -4.82 29.11
CA GLY A 192 13.61 -5.74 28.33
C GLY A 192 13.34 -5.77 26.82
N ARG A 193 12.47 -4.92 26.28
CA ARG A 193 12.28 -4.82 24.83
C ARG A 193 13.42 -4.06 24.19
N ALA A 194 14.05 -4.65 23.17
CA ALA A 194 15.13 -3.96 22.47
C ALA A 194 14.60 -2.79 21.61
N TRP A 195 15.34 -1.69 21.53
CA TRP A 195 14.96 -0.52 20.74
C TRP A 195 14.64 -0.85 19.28
N ARG A 196 15.41 -1.73 18.67
CA ARG A 196 15.21 -2.19 17.28
C ARG A 196 13.88 -2.91 17.03
N ASP A 197 13.21 -3.35 18.09
CA ASP A 197 11.93 -4.08 18.01
C ASP A 197 10.73 -3.15 18.23
N MET A 198 10.98 -1.84 18.29
CA MET A 198 9.96 -0.81 18.47
C MET A 198 9.96 0.14 17.28
N ALA A 199 8.77 0.56 16.85
CA ALA A 199 8.62 1.52 15.76
C ALA A 199 7.54 2.55 16.09
N VAL A 200 7.77 3.80 15.68
CA VAL A 200 6.80 4.88 15.73
C VAL A 200 6.39 5.25 14.31
N VAL A 201 5.11 5.08 14.02
CA VAL A 201 4.53 5.40 12.70
C VAL A 201 3.82 6.74 12.77
N TYR A 202 4.00 7.57 11.78
CA TYR A 202 3.41 8.91 11.71
C TYR A 202 2.87 9.20 10.30
N ARG A 203 1.89 10.11 10.21
CA ARG A 203 1.21 10.39 8.95
C ARG A 203 1.99 11.34 8.03
N SER A 204 2.71 12.30 8.58
CA SER A 204 3.43 13.29 7.79
C SER A 204 4.86 13.50 8.28
N ARG A 205 5.77 13.79 7.33
CA ARG A 205 7.18 14.02 7.63
C ARG A 205 7.40 15.16 8.62
N PHE A 206 6.52 16.17 8.61
CA PHE A 206 6.56 17.28 9.54
C PHE A 206 6.31 16.82 10.99
N ILE A 207 5.26 16.00 11.21
CA ILE A 207 4.95 15.41 12.52
C ILE A 207 6.10 14.50 12.95
N GLY A 208 6.56 13.62 12.08
CA GLY A 208 7.63 12.68 12.37
C GLY A 208 8.91 13.39 12.83
N LYS A 209 9.29 14.51 12.20
CA LYS A 209 10.46 15.29 12.60
C LYS A 209 10.33 15.84 14.03
N GLN A 210 9.19 16.42 14.38
CA GLN A 210 8.95 16.96 15.73
C GLN A 210 8.97 15.84 16.80
N VAL A 211 8.34 14.70 16.48
CA VAL A 211 8.36 13.53 17.38
C VAL A 211 9.78 13.01 17.56
N SER A 212 10.55 12.83 16.48
CA SER A 212 11.95 12.39 16.53
C SER A 212 12.83 13.30 17.38
N GLU A 213 12.72 14.62 17.21
CA GLU A 213 13.46 15.60 18.03
C GLU A 213 13.14 15.45 19.52
N ARG A 214 11.87 15.22 19.88
CA ARG A 214 11.44 15.02 21.26
C ARG A 214 11.88 13.69 21.84
N LEU A 215 11.81 12.61 21.07
CA LEU A 215 12.30 11.29 21.46
C LEU A 215 13.81 11.34 21.76
N THR A 216 14.57 11.97 20.88
CA THR A 216 16.02 12.17 21.07
C THR A 216 16.32 12.99 22.34
N ALA A 217 15.59 14.08 22.56
CA ALA A 217 15.70 14.88 23.79
C ALA A 217 15.33 14.09 25.05
N GLY A 218 14.43 13.12 24.93
CA GLY A 218 14.03 12.15 25.97
C GLY A 218 14.96 10.95 26.11
N CYS A 219 16.16 10.98 25.51
CA CYS A 219 17.16 9.90 25.53
C CYS A 219 16.65 8.56 24.91
N VAL A 220 15.70 8.62 23.98
CA VAL A 220 15.30 7.48 23.16
C VAL A 220 16.16 7.49 21.91
N PRO A 221 16.92 6.43 21.60
CA PRO A 221 17.67 6.34 20.35
C PRO A 221 16.69 6.23 19.17
N VAL A 222 16.86 7.12 18.18
CA VAL A 222 15.99 7.17 16.99
C VAL A 222 16.84 6.94 15.76
N GLU A 223 16.42 5.98 14.95
CA GLU A 223 16.89 5.78 13.59
C GLU A 223 15.80 6.27 12.62
N TRP A 224 16.18 7.18 11.69
CA TRP A 224 15.24 7.94 10.88
C TRP A 224 15.38 7.64 9.41
#